data_e07c0a92260e8c7a834898c45ddb1b90
#
_entry.id   e07c0a92260e8c7a834898c45ddb1b90
#
_cell.length_a   1.000
_cell.length_b   1.000
_cell.length_c   1.000
_cell.angle_alpha   90.00
_cell.angle_beta   90.00
_cell.angle_gamma   90.00
#
_symmetry.space_group_name_H-M   'P 1'
#
loop_
_entity.id
_entity.type
_entity.pdbx_description
1 polymer ?
#
loop_
_entity_poly.entity_id
_entity_poly.type
_entity_poly.pdbx_seq_one_letter_code
_entity_poly.pdbx_strand_id
1 'polypeptide(L)'
;SRNDASSEHLNAQFIGKQVLISLTKATEDRESMSSIISMEGVTSITAIERDFEYKFNDSLAGENIKYQLSLNIPRYDLPQPKPFFLNIKSDLKQAVINLPYPFSGEIKGIRQLDMNLLFPSEDSIHLDGQLYSDIRWDIYFKKNNDSWAFNRGTVFLGDDPIMPLDSRGLHIRGNTDWIQFDDWMKFTRVNVNKNKLADSNFIRSIDLTMENLFIFGRSFEQQRVVANRGSSSWIIDLYGEQAEGLINFPYEFNGQQPIELNMDTLNIGKSNGAWNGSKLSPIDFPPIYMKIKEFAFSDHFFGSLNADFIKFDDGLRAIDIETTAPSFTIKANAGWVLDESYNSGQHTYIDGRLSSSDTMDTLIRLDYQPIIDSSDMNIDIDVKWPGGPREDYINYVQGDFNVSLGAGQLEEVEPGAGRMFGLLSVVALPRRLSLDFRDVFNKGFGFDE
;
A
#
# COMPACT_ATOMS: atom_id res chain seq x y z
N SER A 1 -47.51 13.41 -40.17
CA SER A 1 -46.72 14.40 -39.44
C SER A 1 -46.31 13.78 -38.10
N ARG A 2 -45.05 13.40 -37.98
CA ARG A 2 -44.45 13.08 -36.67
C ARG A 2 -44.33 14.41 -35.92
N ASN A 3 -45.09 14.55 -34.84
CA ASN A 3 -44.92 15.67 -33.93
C ASN A 3 -43.58 15.53 -33.24
N ASP A 4 -42.57 16.30 -33.66
CA ASP A 4 -41.29 16.44 -32.97
C ASP A 4 -41.57 17.20 -31.69
N ALA A 5 -41.55 16.50 -30.56
CA ALA A 5 -41.65 17.13 -29.23
C ALA A 5 -40.24 17.64 -28.86
N SER A 6 -40.08 18.95 -28.76
CA SER A 6 -38.91 19.58 -28.11
C SER A 6 -39.39 20.55 -27.06
N SER A 7 -38.76 20.56 -25.88
CA SER A 7 -39.04 21.51 -24.83
C SER A 7 -37.70 21.93 -24.21
N GLU A 8 -37.47 23.24 -24.17
CA GLU A 8 -36.18 23.76 -23.69
C GLU A 8 -36.03 23.77 -22.19
N HIS A 9 -37.13 23.93 -21.41
CA HIS A 9 -37.06 23.94 -19.96
C HIS A 9 -38.37 23.50 -19.32
N LEU A 10 -38.34 22.37 -18.62
CA LEU A 10 -39.38 21.90 -17.72
C LEU A 10 -38.84 21.88 -16.29
N ASN A 11 -39.58 22.44 -15.34
CA ASN A 11 -39.26 22.34 -13.93
C ASN A 11 -39.78 20.99 -13.39
N ALA A 12 -38.97 20.24 -12.70
CA ALA A 12 -39.32 19.01 -12.04
C ALA A 12 -38.64 18.91 -10.66
N GLN A 13 -38.94 17.86 -9.94
CA GLN A 13 -38.28 17.54 -8.66
C GLN A 13 -37.59 16.17 -8.75
N PHE A 14 -36.33 16.12 -8.40
CA PHE A 14 -35.54 14.89 -8.36
C PHE A 14 -34.62 14.91 -7.14
N ILE A 15 -34.56 13.80 -6.40
CA ILE A 15 -33.80 13.67 -5.11
C ILE A 15 -34.14 14.84 -4.16
N GLY A 16 -35.44 15.15 -4.04
CA GLY A 16 -35.93 16.19 -3.14
C GLY A 16 -35.60 17.63 -3.51
N LYS A 17 -34.97 17.88 -4.66
CA LYS A 17 -34.59 19.24 -5.13
C LYS A 17 -35.20 19.55 -6.50
N GLN A 18 -35.36 20.84 -6.80
CA GLN A 18 -35.79 21.29 -8.12
C GLN A 18 -34.70 21.05 -9.16
N VAL A 19 -35.10 20.58 -10.33
CA VAL A 19 -34.23 20.29 -11.47
C VAL A 19 -34.81 20.89 -12.75
N LEU A 20 -33.91 21.19 -13.68
CA LEU A 20 -34.27 21.63 -15.03
C LEU A 20 -34.18 20.42 -15.96
N ILE A 21 -35.27 20.16 -16.70
CA ILE A 21 -35.30 19.08 -17.70
C ILE A 21 -35.43 19.71 -19.08
N SER A 22 -34.64 19.24 -20.02
CA SER A 22 -34.77 19.55 -21.46
C SER A 22 -34.95 18.26 -22.26
N LEU A 23 -35.76 18.36 -23.31
CA LEU A 23 -35.97 17.29 -24.26
C LEU A 23 -35.45 17.77 -25.62
N THR A 24 -34.47 17.09 -26.16
CA THR A 24 -33.87 17.41 -27.46
C THR A 24 -33.88 16.21 -28.39
N LYS A 25 -34.01 16.48 -29.69
CA LYS A 25 -33.82 15.47 -30.73
C LYS A 25 -32.33 15.18 -30.88
N ALA A 26 -31.95 13.92 -31.06
CA ALA A 26 -30.57 13.59 -31.36
C ALA A 26 -30.15 14.22 -32.70
N THR A 27 -28.98 14.83 -32.73
CA THR A 27 -28.39 15.39 -33.96
C THR A 27 -27.91 14.30 -34.93
N GLU A 28 -27.67 14.66 -36.21
CA GLU A 28 -27.32 13.73 -37.28
C GLU A 28 -26.13 12.81 -36.99
N ASP A 29 -25.16 13.25 -36.18
CA ASP A 29 -24.01 12.45 -35.74
C ASP A 29 -24.37 11.28 -34.76
N ARG A 30 -25.62 11.21 -34.34
CA ARG A 30 -26.15 10.14 -33.46
C ARG A 30 -27.32 9.41 -34.15
N GLU A 31 -27.11 8.91 -35.37
CA GLU A 31 -28.12 8.22 -36.19
C GLU A 31 -28.92 7.14 -35.44
N SER A 32 -28.34 6.54 -34.41
CA SER A 32 -28.97 5.48 -33.60
C SER A 32 -29.84 6.01 -32.46
N MET A 33 -29.89 7.32 -32.19
CA MET A 33 -30.66 7.91 -31.09
C MET A 33 -31.85 8.71 -31.66
N SER A 34 -32.99 8.60 -31.00
CA SER A 34 -34.19 9.36 -31.37
C SER A 34 -34.42 10.58 -30.48
N SER A 35 -34.08 10.48 -29.18
CA SER A 35 -34.32 11.54 -28.21
C SER A 35 -33.29 11.53 -27.10
N ILE A 36 -32.98 12.70 -26.58
CA ILE A 36 -32.13 12.87 -25.36
C ILE A 36 -32.95 13.66 -24.36
N ILE A 37 -33.10 13.09 -23.17
CA ILE A 37 -33.67 13.78 -22.01
C ILE A 37 -32.52 14.17 -21.11
N SER A 38 -32.24 15.46 -20.98
CA SER A 38 -31.19 15.98 -20.12
C SER A 38 -31.79 16.63 -18.89
N MET A 39 -31.16 16.43 -17.76
CA MET A 39 -31.54 17.01 -16.48
C MET A 39 -30.29 17.56 -15.78
N GLU A 40 -30.40 18.77 -15.29
CA GLU A 40 -29.35 19.41 -14.49
C GLU A 40 -29.86 19.74 -13.10
N GLY A 41 -29.01 19.49 -12.11
CA GLY A 41 -29.41 19.71 -10.73
C GLY A 41 -28.22 19.80 -9.77
N VAL A 42 -28.59 19.97 -8.52
CA VAL A 42 -27.66 20.00 -7.39
C VAL A 42 -28.14 19.01 -6.33
N THR A 43 -27.25 18.23 -5.77
CA THR A 43 -27.57 17.23 -4.74
C THR A 43 -26.56 17.25 -3.60
N SER A 44 -26.78 16.42 -2.59
CA SER A 44 -25.81 16.10 -1.53
C SER A 44 -25.63 14.60 -1.41
N ILE A 45 -24.50 14.18 -0.86
CA ILE A 45 -24.24 12.74 -0.62
C ILE A 45 -25.31 12.16 0.31
N THR A 46 -25.69 12.89 1.37
CA THR A 46 -26.78 12.48 2.28
C THR A 46 -28.13 12.30 1.58
N ALA A 47 -28.44 13.10 0.56
CA ALA A 47 -29.66 12.92 -0.22
C ALA A 47 -29.59 11.66 -1.10
N ILE A 48 -28.44 11.40 -1.70
CA ILE A 48 -28.20 10.17 -2.48
C ILE A 48 -28.33 8.95 -1.56
N GLU A 49 -27.66 8.94 -0.41
CA GLU A 49 -27.73 7.83 0.57
C GLU A 49 -29.17 7.53 1.01
N ARG A 50 -29.97 8.57 1.26
CA ARG A 50 -31.35 8.43 1.67
C ARG A 50 -32.23 7.84 0.57
N ASP A 51 -32.11 8.39 -0.64
CA ASP A 51 -33.05 8.07 -1.74
C ASP A 51 -32.69 6.74 -2.44
N PHE A 52 -31.43 6.29 -2.35
CA PHE A 52 -30.97 5.01 -2.85
C PHE A 52 -30.77 3.94 -1.76
N GLU A 53 -31.07 4.25 -0.50
CA GLU A 53 -30.91 3.34 0.65
C GLU A 53 -29.50 2.73 0.78
N TYR A 54 -28.48 3.50 0.39
CA TYR A 54 -27.07 3.09 0.40
C TYR A 54 -26.24 4.01 1.27
N LYS A 55 -25.23 3.48 2.00
CA LYS A 55 -24.33 4.25 2.85
C LYS A 55 -22.90 4.21 2.33
N PHE A 56 -22.32 5.38 2.14
CA PHE A 56 -20.90 5.50 1.75
C PHE A 56 -19.92 5.43 2.94
N ASN A 57 -20.43 5.30 4.18
CA ASN A 57 -19.63 5.12 5.41
C ASN A 57 -18.47 6.10 5.54
N ASP A 58 -18.74 7.38 5.40
CA ASP A 58 -17.79 8.49 5.44
C ASP A 58 -16.72 8.47 4.31
N SER A 59 -16.74 7.49 3.41
CA SER A 59 -15.83 7.46 2.24
C SER A 59 -16.14 8.55 1.22
N LEU A 60 -17.37 9.05 1.23
CA LEU A 60 -17.82 10.12 0.34
C LEU A 60 -18.70 11.09 1.14
N ALA A 61 -18.43 12.39 1.02
CA ALA A 61 -19.20 13.46 1.63
C ALA A 61 -19.34 14.64 0.67
N GLY A 62 -20.29 15.53 0.92
CA GLY A 62 -20.43 16.76 0.15
C GLY A 62 -21.87 17.25 0.05
N GLU A 63 -21.96 18.55 -0.11
CA GLU A 63 -23.20 19.30 -0.28
C GLU A 63 -23.11 20.13 -1.56
N ASN A 64 -24.26 20.45 -2.17
CA ASN A 64 -24.34 21.27 -3.38
C ASN A 64 -23.50 20.75 -4.56
N ILE A 65 -23.40 19.43 -4.71
CA ILE A 65 -22.70 18.77 -5.80
C ILE A 65 -23.54 18.94 -7.08
N LYS A 66 -22.98 19.60 -8.08
CA LYS A 66 -23.62 19.77 -9.37
C LYS A 66 -23.52 18.48 -10.19
N TYR A 67 -24.63 18.13 -10.82
CA TYR A 67 -24.67 16.99 -11.73
C TYR A 67 -25.48 17.29 -12.99
N GLN A 68 -25.17 16.55 -14.04
CA GLN A 68 -25.94 16.49 -15.28
C GLN A 68 -26.23 15.03 -15.58
N LEU A 69 -27.51 14.71 -15.83
CA LEU A 69 -27.96 13.40 -16.29
C LEU A 69 -28.45 13.53 -17.72
N SER A 70 -28.12 12.58 -18.58
CA SER A 70 -28.59 12.52 -19.95
C SER A 70 -29.07 11.11 -20.28
N LEU A 71 -30.38 10.92 -20.35
CA LEU A 71 -31.00 9.67 -20.77
C LEU A 71 -31.06 9.64 -22.29
N ASN A 72 -30.35 8.71 -22.90
CA ASN A 72 -30.26 8.53 -24.33
C ASN A 72 -31.20 7.41 -24.76
N ILE A 73 -32.28 7.76 -25.49
CA ILE A 73 -33.31 6.84 -25.95
C ILE A 73 -32.99 6.44 -27.39
N PRO A 74 -32.78 5.15 -27.70
CA PRO A 74 -32.43 4.69 -29.04
C PRO A 74 -33.62 4.69 -29.97
N ARG A 75 -33.32 4.61 -31.27
CA ARG A 75 -34.32 4.37 -32.33
C ARG A 75 -34.56 2.87 -32.43
N TYR A 76 -35.72 2.42 -31.99
CA TYR A 76 -36.12 1.02 -32.04
C TYR A 76 -36.61 0.56 -33.42
N ASP A 77 -36.77 1.48 -34.37
CA ASP A 77 -37.11 1.17 -35.77
C ASP A 77 -35.90 0.73 -36.62
N LEU A 78 -34.70 0.74 -36.03
CA LEU A 78 -33.49 0.27 -36.70
C LEU A 78 -33.32 -1.26 -36.55
N PRO A 79 -32.66 -1.94 -37.53
CA PRO A 79 -32.42 -3.39 -37.45
C PRO A 79 -31.62 -3.84 -36.22
N GLN A 80 -30.73 -2.98 -35.72
CA GLN A 80 -29.92 -3.21 -34.53
C GLN A 80 -29.90 -1.93 -33.68
N PRO A 81 -30.92 -1.70 -32.85
CA PRO A 81 -30.97 -0.52 -32.01
C PRO A 81 -29.87 -0.66 -30.89
N LYS A 82 -29.18 0.45 -30.60
CA LYS A 82 -28.32 0.51 -29.44
C LYS A 82 -29.17 0.42 -28.17
N PRO A 83 -28.65 -0.13 -27.08
CA PRO A 83 -29.35 -0.09 -25.80
C PRO A 83 -29.55 1.36 -25.34
N PHE A 84 -30.59 1.64 -24.58
CA PHE A 84 -30.68 2.93 -23.93
C PHE A 84 -29.64 3.03 -22.81
N PHE A 85 -29.15 4.23 -22.56
CA PHE A 85 -28.17 4.45 -21.50
C PHE A 85 -28.38 5.80 -20.82
N LEU A 86 -28.02 5.86 -19.57
CA LEU A 86 -27.96 7.05 -18.73
C LEU A 86 -26.50 7.49 -18.60
N ASN A 87 -26.17 8.68 -19.08
CA ASN A 87 -24.89 9.32 -18.83
C ASN A 87 -25.02 10.24 -17.62
N ILE A 88 -24.06 10.18 -16.71
CA ILE A 88 -23.99 10.97 -15.48
C ILE A 88 -22.66 11.72 -15.45
N LYS A 89 -22.72 13.05 -15.35
CA LYS A 89 -21.54 13.91 -15.23
C LYS A 89 -21.61 14.76 -13.97
N SER A 90 -20.45 15.00 -13.35
CA SER A 90 -20.32 15.92 -12.21
C SER A 90 -18.92 16.54 -12.20
N ASP A 91 -18.81 17.79 -11.78
CA ASP A 91 -17.52 18.45 -11.59
C ASP A 91 -16.89 18.15 -10.23
N LEU A 92 -17.60 17.44 -9.35
CA LEU A 92 -17.18 17.00 -8.01
C LEU A 92 -16.51 18.08 -7.13
N LYS A 93 -16.66 19.38 -7.48
CA LYS A 93 -15.96 20.46 -6.76
C LYS A 93 -16.35 20.57 -5.29
N GLN A 94 -17.57 20.16 -4.96
CA GLN A 94 -18.12 20.19 -3.61
C GLN A 94 -18.17 18.78 -2.97
N ALA A 95 -17.60 17.77 -3.63
CA ALA A 95 -17.49 16.43 -3.09
C ALA A 95 -16.13 16.23 -2.39
N VAL A 96 -16.16 15.54 -1.27
CA VAL A 96 -14.97 15.10 -0.53
C VAL A 96 -14.90 13.58 -0.63
N ILE A 97 -13.82 13.07 -1.19
CA ILE A 97 -13.56 11.64 -1.32
C ILE A 97 -12.52 11.26 -0.28
N ASN A 98 -12.94 10.56 0.77
CA ASN A 98 -12.10 10.11 1.89
C ASN A 98 -11.60 8.68 1.66
N LEU A 99 -11.06 8.42 0.49
CA LEU A 99 -10.38 7.17 0.14
C LEU A 99 -8.87 7.42 0.11
N PRO A 100 -8.04 6.40 0.34
CA PRO A 100 -6.61 6.54 0.10
C PRO A 100 -6.30 6.86 -1.38
N TYR A 101 -5.14 7.44 -1.63
CA TYR A 101 -4.65 7.67 -2.99
C TYR A 101 -4.59 6.33 -3.77
N PRO A 102 -4.97 6.29 -5.08
CA PRO A 102 -5.23 7.42 -5.98
C PRO A 102 -6.67 7.98 -5.94
N PHE A 103 -7.57 7.41 -5.14
CA PHE A 103 -8.99 7.81 -5.16
C PHE A 103 -9.28 9.11 -4.40
N SER A 104 -8.43 9.55 -3.50
CA SER A 104 -8.58 10.80 -2.71
C SER A 104 -8.53 12.09 -3.53
N GLY A 105 -7.96 12.03 -4.72
CA GLY A 105 -8.06 13.11 -5.71
C GLY A 105 -7.23 14.36 -5.43
N GLU A 106 -6.04 14.26 -4.89
CA GLU A 106 -5.04 15.34 -4.97
C GLU A 106 -4.35 15.41 -6.34
N ILE A 107 -5.06 15.02 -7.40
CA ILE A 107 -4.50 14.94 -8.74
C ILE A 107 -4.49 16.32 -9.38
N LYS A 108 -3.40 16.61 -10.08
CA LYS A 108 -3.22 17.76 -10.96
C LYS A 108 -4.24 17.70 -12.10
N GLY A 109 -5.50 18.09 -11.87
CA GLY A 109 -6.48 18.03 -12.92
C GLY A 109 -7.86 18.53 -12.53
N ILE A 110 -8.75 18.58 -13.51
CA ILE A 110 -10.16 18.94 -13.34
C ILE A 110 -10.84 17.76 -12.64
N ARG A 111 -11.37 17.99 -11.43
CA ARG A 111 -12.23 17.01 -10.77
C ARG A 111 -13.47 16.81 -11.64
N GLN A 112 -13.60 15.65 -12.23
CA GLN A 112 -14.71 15.32 -13.10
C GLN A 112 -15.05 13.84 -12.98
N LEU A 113 -16.34 13.57 -12.85
CA LEU A 113 -16.94 12.26 -12.99
C LEU A 113 -17.69 12.22 -14.34
N ASP A 114 -17.46 11.22 -15.15
CA ASP A 114 -18.25 10.92 -16.33
C ASP A 114 -18.48 9.41 -16.39
N MET A 115 -19.73 8.98 -16.26
CA MET A 115 -20.07 7.56 -16.28
C MET A 115 -21.34 7.27 -17.07
N ASN A 116 -21.39 6.10 -17.67
CA ASN A 116 -22.52 5.58 -18.42
C ASN A 116 -23.09 4.35 -17.72
N LEU A 117 -24.38 4.33 -17.57
CA LEU A 117 -25.15 3.18 -17.12
C LEU A 117 -25.94 2.66 -18.31
N LEU A 118 -25.52 1.52 -18.85
CA LEU A 118 -26.12 0.87 -20.01
C LEU A 118 -26.97 -0.32 -19.55
N PHE A 119 -28.03 -0.58 -20.29
CA PHE A 119 -28.96 -1.69 -20.05
C PHE A 119 -28.98 -2.59 -21.31
N PRO A 120 -27.96 -3.46 -21.46
CA PRO A 120 -27.85 -4.33 -22.65
C PRO A 120 -28.99 -5.34 -22.77
N SER A 121 -29.56 -5.76 -21.62
CA SER A 121 -30.71 -6.64 -21.52
C SER A 121 -31.49 -6.39 -20.21
N GLU A 122 -32.66 -7.04 -20.02
CA GLU A 122 -33.48 -6.89 -18.83
C GLU A 122 -32.82 -7.46 -17.55
N ASP A 123 -31.79 -8.28 -17.72
CA ASP A 123 -31.07 -8.97 -16.62
C ASP A 123 -29.60 -8.54 -16.50
N SER A 124 -29.16 -7.52 -17.27
CA SER A 124 -27.78 -7.03 -17.24
C SER A 124 -27.68 -5.51 -17.18
N ILE A 125 -26.76 -5.03 -16.33
CA ILE A 125 -26.34 -3.63 -16.28
C ILE A 125 -24.85 -3.59 -16.55
N HIS A 126 -24.44 -2.64 -17.40
CA HIS A 126 -23.05 -2.31 -17.66
C HIS A 126 -22.79 -0.88 -17.24
N LEU A 127 -21.84 -0.68 -16.35
CA LEU A 127 -21.38 0.60 -15.81
C LEU A 127 -19.96 0.85 -16.27
N ASP A 128 -19.76 1.75 -17.21
CA ASP A 128 -18.45 2.24 -17.60
C ASP A 128 -18.28 3.71 -17.23
N GLY A 129 -17.04 4.17 -17.10
CA GLY A 129 -16.80 5.57 -16.79
C GLY A 129 -15.39 5.89 -16.35
N GLN A 130 -15.24 7.14 -15.95
CA GLN A 130 -13.98 7.68 -15.45
C GLN A 130 -14.22 8.66 -14.28
N LEU A 131 -13.29 8.63 -13.36
CA LEU A 131 -13.14 9.59 -12.27
C LEU A 131 -11.80 10.30 -12.50
N TYR A 132 -11.82 11.62 -12.60
CA TYR A 132 -10.66 12.41 -13.07
C TYR A 132 -10.26 11.97 -14.49
N SER A 133 -8.98 12.05 -14.88
CA SER A 133 -8.44 11.46 -16.12
C SER A 133 -7.94 10.04 -15.92
N ASP A 134 -7.57 9.67 -14.72
CA ASP A 134 -6.61 8.60 -14.43
C ASP A 134 -7.29 7.33 -13.88
N ILE A 135 -8.55 7.41 -13.47
CA ILE A 135 -9.28 6.25 -12.93
C ILE A 135 -10.46 5.95 -13.86
N ARG A 136 -10.43 4.79 -14.45
CA ARG A 136 -11.49 4.31 -15.35
C ARG A 136 -12.01 2.98 -14.88
N TRP A 137 -13.24 2.65 -15.19
CA TRP A 137 -13.82 1.35 -14.86
C TRP A 137 -14.73 0.83 -15.94
N ASP A 138 -14.89 -0.48 -15.94
CA ASP A 138 -15.80 -1.27 -16.75
C ASP A 138 -16.38 -2.37 -15.87
N ILE A 139 -17.65 -2.24 -15.47
CA ILE A 139 -18.27 -3.06 -14.42
C ILE A 139 -19.61 -3.61 -14.92
N TYR A 140 -19.86 -4.88 -14.65
CA TYR A 140 -21.07 -5.60 -15.04
C TYR A 140 -21.81 -6.16 -13.84
N PHE A 141 -23.11 -5.92 -13.81
CA PHE A 141 -24.04 -6.53 -12.86
C PHE A 141 -24.97 -7.49 -13.59
N LYS A 142 -25.40 -8.53 -12.91
CA LYS A 142 -26.44 -9.44 -13.37
C LYS A 142 -27.57 -9.50 -12.36
N LYS A 143 -28.79 -9.67 -12.89
CA LYS A 143 -29.97 -9.87 -12.06
C LYS A 143 -30.01 -11.33 -11.59
N ASN A 144 -30.14 -11.52 -10.29
CA ASN A 144 -30.33 -12.80 -9.61
C ASN A 144 -31.67 -12.74 -8.91
N ASN A 145 -32.67 -13.43 -9.44
CA ASN A 145 -34.07 -13.29 -9.02
C ASN A 145 -34.52 -11.82 -9.09
N ASP A 146 -34.82 -11.18 -7.95
CA ASP A 146 -35.26 -9.78 -7.89
C ASP A 146 -34.17 -8.81 -7.44
N SER A 147 -32.91 -9.25 -7.28
CA SER A 147 -31.80 -8.40 -6.86
C SER A 147 -30.68 -8.32 -7.90
N TRP A 148 -30.03 -7.16 -7.98
CA TRP A 148 -28.84 -6.96 -8.79
C TRP A 148 -27.59 -7.39 -8.02
N ALA A 149 -26.76 -8.22 -8.64
CA ALA A 149 -25.52 -8.70 -8.07
C ALA A 149 -24.33 -8.29 -8.96
N PHE A 150 -23.24 -7.86 -8.33
CA PHE A 150 -21.98 -7.66 -9.03
C PHE A 150 -21.51 -8.97 -9.68
N ASN A 151 -21.12 -8.92 -10.94
CA ASN A 151 -20.69 -10.09 -11.70
C ASN A 151 -19.19 -10.08 -11.99
N ARG A 152 -18.72 -9.01 -12.64
CA ARG A 152 -17.32 -8.81 -12.98
C ARG A 152 -17.06 -7.33 -13.18
N GLY A 153 -15.78 -6.94 -13.13
CA GLY A 153 -15.39 -5.58 -13.45
C GLY A 153 -13.89 -5.39 -13.44
N THR A 154 -13.46 -4.32 -14.07
CA THR A 154 -12.07 -3.88 -14.04
C THR A 154 -12.01 -2.41 -13.71
N VAL A 155 -11.12 -2.04 -12.81
CA VAL A 155 -10.73 -0.67 -12.52
C VAL A 155 -9.34 -0.46 -13.08
N PHE A 156 -9.17 0.59 -13.87
CA PHE A 156 -7.91 0.95 -14.49
C PHE A 156 -7.37 2.23 -13.88
N LEU A 157 -6.10 2.22 -13.53
CA LEU A 157 -5.36 3.39 -13.08
C LEU A 157 -4.39 3.82 -14.18
N GLY A 158 -4.30 5.15 -14.40
CA GLY A 158 -3.44 5.73 -15.45
C GLY A 158 -4.10 5.77 -16.84
N ASP A 159 -3.34 6.21 -17.85
CA ASP A 159 -3.84 6.54 -19.18
C ASP A 159 -3.74 5.40 -20.21
N ASP A 160 -3.06 4.31 -19.88
CA ASP A 160 -2.83 3.21 -20.81
C ASP A 160 -4.13 2.53 -21.26
N PRO A 161 -4.28 2.20 -22.57
CA PRO A 161 -5.42 1.46 -23.07
C PRO A 161 -5.38 0.03 -22.54
N ILE A 162 -6.26 -0.29 -21.60
CA ILE A 162 -6.30 -1.62 -20.99
C ILE A 162 -7.58 -2.33 -21.40
N MET A 163 -7.45 -3.60 -21.81
CA MET A 163 -8.60 -4.41 -22.12
C MET A 163 -9.26 -4.96 -20.84
N PRO A 164 -10.59 -4.79 -20.68
CA PRO A 164 -11.33 -5.38 -19.58
C PRO A 164 -11.17 -6.91 -19.52
N LEU A 165 -11.15 -7.47 -18.31
CA LEU A 165 -11.11 -8.90 -18.12
C LEU A 165 -12.52 -9.49 -18.07
N ASP A 166 -12.73 -10.60 -18.77
CA ASP A 166 -14.02 -11.31 -18.81
C ASP A 166 -14.24 -12.26 -17.63
N SER A 167 -13.25 -12.42 -16.76
CA SER A 167 -13.35 -13.28 -15.58
C SER A 167 -14.21 -12.65 -14.48
N ARG A 168 -14.87 -13.50 -13.68
CA ARG A 168 -15.68 -13.06 -12.54
C ARG A 168 -14.84 -12.35 -11.48
N GLY A 169 -15.43 -11.34 -10.86
CA GLY A 169 -14.83 -10.56 -9.80
C GLY A 169 -14.25 -9.23 -10.27
N LEU A 170 -13.69 -8.46 -9.35
CA LEU A 170 -13.08 -7.17 -9.61
C LEU A 170 -11.57 -7.34 -9.81
N HIS A 171 -11.07 -6.73 -10.86
CA HIS A 171 -9.67 -6.67 -11.21
C HIS A 171 -9.20 -5.20 -11.19
N ILE A 172 -8.10 -4.91 -10.51
CA ILE A 172 -7.50 -3.56 -10.44
C ILE A 172 -6.20 -3.61 -11.21
N ARG A 173 -6.01 -2.74 -12.20
CA ARG A 173 -4.85 -2.79 -13.10
C ARG A 173 -4.37 -1.40 -13.47
N GLY A 174 -3.12 -1.31 -13.90
CA GLY A 174 -2.56 -0.10 -14.50
C GLY A 174 -1.37 0.48 -13.77
N ASN A 175 -1.23 1.80 -13.87
CA ASN A 175 -0.09 2.54 -13.35
C ASN A 175 -0.57 3.64 -12.41
N THR A 176 0.24 3.95 -11.41
CA THR A 176 0.00 5.08 -10.49
C THR A 176 1.32 5.62 -9.97
N ASP A 177 1.36 6.89 -9.58
CA ASP A 177 2.59 7.51 -9.09
C ASP A 177 3.03 6.87 -7.78
N TRP A 178 2.09 6.65 -6.85
CA TRP A 178 2.43 6.05 -5.56
C TRP A 178 1.25 5.33 -4.90
N ILE A 179 1.54 4.44 -3.98
CA ILE A 179 0.57 3.81 -3.07
C ILE A 179 1.12 3.88 -1.65
N GLN A 180 0.29 4.32 -0.70
CA GLN A 180 0.56 4.24 0.73
C GLN A 180 -0.16 3.02 1.30
N PHE A 181 0.54 1.91 1.48
CA PHE A 181 -0.04 0.65 1.94
C PHE A 181 -0.70 0.77 3.32
N ASP A 182 -0.08 1.53 4.23
CA ASP A 182 -0.59 1.73 5.58
C ASP A 182 -1.97 2.39 5.61
N ASP A 183 -2.24 3.32 4.68
CA ASP A 183 -3.52 4.01 4.61
C ASP A 183 -4.61 3.08 4.08
N TRP A 184 -4.28 2.22 3.11
CA TRP A 184 -5.19 1.18 2.64
C TRP A 184 -5.49 0.14 3.72
N MET A 185 -4.49 -0.28 4.51
CA MET A 185 -4.71 -1.16 5.67
C MET A 185 -5.64 -0.52 6.72
N LYS A 186 -5.43 0.75 7.06
CA LYS A 186 -6.31 1.49 7.99
C LYS A 186 -7.73 1.56 7.44
N PHE A 187 -7.87 1.94 6.17
CA PHE A 187 -9.16 2.06 5.51
C PHE A 187 -9.95 0.74 5.53
N THR A 188 -9.32 -0.37 5.20
CA THR A 188 -9.97 -1.68 5.19
C THR A 188 -10.38 -2.13 6.60
N ARG A 189 -9.53 -1.97 7.61
CA ARG A 189 -9.85 -2.33 9.01
C ARG A 189 -11.07 -1.58 9.55
N VAL A 190 -11.19 -0.28 9.24
CA VAL A 190 -12.30 0.56 9.71
C VAL A 190 -13.61 0.19 9.01
N ASN A 191 -13.58 -0.13 7.74
CA ASN A 191 -14.78 -0.28 6.92
C ASN A 191 -15.31 -1.72 6.86
N VAL A 192 -14.47 -2.74 6.99
CA VAL A 192 -14.92 -4.16 7.06
C VAL A 192 -15.87 -4.40 8.24
N ASN A 193 -15.65 -3.72 9.37
CA ASN A 193 -16.53 -3.84 10.55
C ASN A 193 -17.88 -3.12 10.41
N LYS A 194 -18.07 -2.26 9.40
CA LYS A 194 -19.29 -1.44 9.23
C LYS A 194 -20.26 -1.93 8.17
N ASN A 195 -19.80 -2.76 7.22
CA ASN A 195 -20.62 -3.17 6.08
C ASN A 195 -20.74 -4.69 5.95
N LYS A 196 -21.97 -5.20 5.99
CA LYS A 196 -22.30 -6.57 5.55
C LYS A 196 -22.08 -6.81 4.04
N LEU A 197 -21.80 -5.75 3.26
CA LEU A 197 -21.45 -5.81 1.83
C LEU A 197 -19.97 -6.05 1.57
N ALA A 198 -19.12 -6.00 2.59
CA ALA A 198 -17.75 -6.44 2.52
C ALA A 198 -17.66 -7.97 2.57
N ASP A 199 -18.36 -8.65 1.69
CA ASP A 199 -17.86 -9.93 1.22
C ASP A 199 -16.54 -9.58 0.52
N SER A 200 -15.44 -9.64 1.31
CA SER A 200 -14.07 -9.30 0.89
C SER A 200 -13.60 -10.13 -0.31
N ASN A 201 -14.49 -10.96 -0.83
CA ASN A 201 -14.26 -11.92 -1.89
C ASN A 201 -14.43 -11.36 -3.31
N PHE A 202 -14.88 -10.11 -3.48
CA PHE A 202 -15.15 -9.63 -4.83
C PHE A 202 -13.87 -9.21 -5.58
N ILE A 203 -12.81 -8.69 -4.92
CA ILE A 203 -11.52 -8.40 -5.57
C ILE A 203 -10.80 -9.71 -5.84
N ARG A 204 -10.40 -9.94 -7.09
CA ARG A 204 -9.76 -11.17 -7.57
C ARG A 204 -8.29 -10.99 -7.91
N SER A 205 -7.94 -9.86 -8.49
CA SER A 205 -6.53 -9.57 -8.77
C SER A 205 -6.24 -8.08 -8.72
N ILE A 206 -4.98 -7.77 -8.43
CA ILE A 206 -4.38 -6.46 -8.50
C ILE A 206 -3.11 -6.60 -9.34
N ASP A 207 -2.92 -5.78 -10.35
CA ASP A 207 -1.71 -5.73 -11.18
C ASP A 207 -1.37 -4.26 -11.42
N LEU A 208 -0.55 -3.71 -10.54
CA LEU A 208 -0.21 -2.29 -10.51
C LEU A 208 1.29 -2.08 -10.59
N THR A 209 1.69 -1.17 -11.48
CA THR A 209 3.02 -0.58 -11.50
C THR A 209 2.95 0.79 -10.85
N MET A 210 3.89 1.11 -9.99
CA MET A 210 3.95 2.38 -9.29
C MET A 210 5.38 2.91 -9.23
N GLU A 211 5.51 4.24 -9.28
CA GLU A 211 6.82 4.86 -9.10
C GLU A 211 7.32 4.67 -7.67
N ASN A 212 6.41 4.75 -6.69
CA ASN A 212 6.74 4.57 -5.28
C ASN A 212 5.67 3.75 -4.54
N LEU A 213 6.10 2.68 -3.88
CA LEU A 213 5.30 1.94 -2.91
C LEU A 213 5.80 2.26 -1.51
N PHE A 214 4.94 2.88 -0.69
CA PHE A 214 5.26 3.18 0.70
C PHE A 214 4.66 2.12 1.62
N ILE A 215 5.52 1.51 2.45
CA ILE A 215 5.15 0.49 3.45
C ILE A 215 5.88 0.81 4.76
N PHE A 216 5.15 1.07 5.84
CA PHE A 216 5.69 1.33 7.17
C PHE A 216 6.82 2.39 7.19
N GLY A 217 6.60 3.50 6.47
CA GLY A 217 7.53 4.62 6.40
C GLY A 217 8.74 4.41 5.48
N ARG A 218 8.76 3.35 4.70
CA ARG A 218 9.81 3.04 3.73
C ARG A 218 9.27 3.11 2.31
N SER A 219 10.10 3.51 1.36
CA SER A 219 9.75 3.57 -0.05
C SER A 219 10.47 2.49 -0.85
N PHE A 220 9.73 1.86 -1.75
CA PHE A 220 10.23 0.97 -2.77
C PHE A 220 9.94 1.61 -4.12
N GLU A 221 10.99 1.95 -4.85
CA GLU A 221 10.87 2.67 -6.12
C GLU A 221 10.63 1.70 -7.29
N GLN A 222 9.94 2.18 -8.32
CA GLN A 222 9.68 1.46 -9.58
C GLN A 222 9.17 0.02 -9.34
N GLN A 223 8.16 -0.09 -8.45
CA GLN A 223 7.65 -1.38 -8.02
C GLN A 223 6.43 -1.80 -8.83
N ARG A 224 6.39 -3.06 -9.30
CA ARG A 224 5.19 -3.72 -9.78
C ARG A 224 4.73 -4.77 -8.79
N VAL A 225 3.43 -4.76 -8.51
CA VAL A 225 2.75 -5.69 -7.59
C VAL A 225 1.69 -6.44 -8.36
N VAL A 226 1.82 -7.77 -8.42
CA VAL A 226 0.80 -8.65 -9.01
C VAL A 226 0.24 -9.53 -7.90
N ALA A 227 -0.94 -9.18 -7.41
CA ALA A 227 -1.61 -9.92 -6.35
C ALA A 227 -2.81 -10.68 -6.90
N ASN A 228 -2.87 -11.96 -6.64
CA ASN A 228 -3.96 -12.85 -7.01
C ASN A 228 -4.60 -13.45 -5.77
N ARG A 229 -5.92 -13.51 -5.77
CA ARG A 229 -6.68 -14.07 -4.66
C ARG A 229 -6.63 -15.60 -4.71
N GLY A 230 -6.00 -16.21 -3.70
CA GLY A 230 -6.03 -17.65 -3.46
C GLY A 230 -7.24 -18.12 -2.66
N SER A 231 -7.19 -19.31 -2.11
CA SER A 231 -8.26 -19.87 -1.28
C SER A 231 -8.32 -19.26 0.12
N SER A 232 -7.19 -19.01 0.76
CA SER A 232 -7.07 -18.50 2.14
C SER A 232 -6.15 -17.30 2.29
N SER A 233 -5.49 -16.88 1.22
CA SER A 233 -4.47 -15.81 1.22
C SER A 233 -4.40 -15.13 -0.14
N TRP A 234 -3.81 -13.95 -0.16
CA TRP A 234 -3.29 -13.31 -1.35
C TRP A 234 -1.94 -13.91 -1.71
N ILE A 235 -1.76 -14.25 -2.98
CA ILE A 235 -0.48 -14.63 -3.56
C ILE A 235 0.03 -13.39 -4.31
N ILE A 236 1.13 -12.82 -3.85
CA ILE A 236 1.63 -11.52 -4.30
C ILE A 236 3.03 -11.72 -4.88
N ASP A 237 3.16 -11.48 -6.17
CA ASP A 237 4.45 -11.39 -6.84
C ASP A 237 4.91 -9.94 -6.87
N LEU A 238 6.13 -9.67 -6.42
CA LEU A 238 6.79 -8.37 -6.46
C LEU A 238 7.88 -8.37 -7.53
N TYR A 239 7.94 -7.29 -8.29
CA TYR A 239 8.95 -7.05 -9.33
C TYR A 239 9.52 -5.65 -9.17
N GLY A 240 10.79 -5.56 -8.78
CA GLY A 240 11.51 -4.30 -8.60
C GLY A 240 12.94 -4.54 -8.10
N GLU A 241 13.81 -3.55 -8.24
CA GLU A 241 15.22 -3.69 -7.84
C GLU A 241 15.38 -3.83 -6.32
N GLN A 242 14.51 -3.19 -5.54
CA GLN A 242 14.60 -3.22 -4.08
C GLN A 242 13.82 -4.38 -3.46
N ALA A 243 12.76 -4.86 -4.11
CA ALA A 243 11.96 -5.99 -3.64
C ALA A 243 11.50 -6.85 -4.82
N GLU A 244 11.99 -8.08 -4.88
CA GLU A 244 11.62 -9.08 -5.88
C GLU A 244 11.36 -10.42 -5.20
N GLY A 245 10.25 -11.06 -5.52
CA GLY A 245 9.90 -12.38 -5.00
C GLY A 245 8.41 -12.54 -4.72
N LEU A 246 8.08 -13.58 -3.95
CA LEU A 246 6.73 -14.04 -3.67
C LEU A 246 6.36 -13.83 -2.21
N ILE A 247 5.18 -13.24 -1.98
CA ILE A 247 4.59 -13.10 -0.64
C ILE A 247 3.26 -13.84 -0.61
N ASN A 248 3.07 -14.71 0.38
CA ASN A 248 1.80 -15.29 0.72
C ASN A 248 1.21 -14.54 1.93
N PHE A 249 0.15 -13.74 1.69
CA PHE A 249 -0.41 -12.83 2.69
C PHE A 249 -1.81 -13.28 3.10
N PRO A 250 -2.03 -13.72 4.36
CA PRO A 250 -3.32 -14.27 4.80
C PRO A 250 -4.41 -13.20 4.83
N TYR A 251 -5.67 -13.60 4.60
CA TYR A 251 -6.82 -12.69 4.69
C TYR A 251 -7.09 -12.23 6.12
N GLU A 252 -6.83 -13.10 7.09
CA GLU A 252 -6.97 -12.81 8.52
C GLU A 252 -5.61 -12.40 9.09
N PHE A 253 -5.33 -11.10 9.08
CA PHE A 253 -4.05 -10.56 9.51
C PHE A 253 -3.69 -10.87 10.97
N ASN A 254 -4.66 -11.02 11.85
CA ASN A 254 -4.45 -11.39 13.26
C ASN A 254 -4.57 -12.90 13.53
N GLY A 255 -4.71 -13.71 12.47
CA GLY A 255 -4.86 -15.16 12.54
C GLY A 255 -3.60 -15.93 12.90
N GLN A 256 -3.67 -17.25 12.74
CA GLN A 256 -2.55 -18.18 12.93
C GLN A 256 -1.82 -18.52 11.62
N GLN A 257 -2.40 -18.17 10.48
CA GLN A 257 -1.73 -18.35 9.20
C GLN A 257 -0.56 -17.38 9.06
N PRO A 258 0.64 -17.84 8.69
CA PRO A 258 1.80 -16.97 8.56
C PRO A 258 1.68 -16.06 7.35
N ILE A 259 2.36 -14.91 7.43
CA ILE A 259 2.86 -14.21 6.25
C ILE A 259 4.13 -14.94 5.83
N GLU A 260 4.20 -15.42 4.60
CA GLU A 260 5.37 -16.09 4.06
C GLU A 260 6.03 -15.21 3.00
N LEU A 261 7.29 -14.88 3.21
CA LEU A 261 8.12 -14.12 2.28
C LEU A 261 9.19 -15.04 1.69
N ASN A 262 9.10 -15.31 0.39
CA ASN A 262 10.12 -16.00 -0.38
C ASN A 262 10.68 -15.00 -1.41
N MET A 263 11.75 -14.30 -1.03
CA MET A 263 12.27 -13.19 -1.80
C MET A 263 13.60 -13.54 -2.46
N ASP A 264 13.76 -13.11 -3.70
CA ASP A 264 15.07 -13.11 -4.34
C ASP A 264 15.90 -11.93 -3.82
N THR A 265 15.28 -10.74 -3.77
CA THR A 265 15.90 -9.53 -3.23
C THR A 265 14.94 -8.81 -2.28
N LEU A 266 15.46 -8.35 -1.15
CA LEU A 266 14.78 -7.41 -0.27
C LEU A 266 15.76 -6.41 0.30
N ASN A 267 15.75 -5.20 -0.25
CA ASN A 267 16.50 -4.06 0.26
C ASN A 267 15.54 -3.09 0.96
N ILE A 268 15.57 -3.11 2.28
CA ILE A 268 14.79 -2.20 3.11
C ILE A 268 15.57 -0.90 3.28
N GLY A 269 15.31 0.08 2.44
CA GLY A 269 15.95 1.41 2.48
C GLY A 269 15.75 2.14 3.81
N LYS A 270 16.38 3.32 3.95
CA LYS A 270 16.21 4.19 5.12
C LYS A 270 14.76 4.69 5.19
N SER A 271 14.24 4.89 6.38
CA SER A 271 12.92 5.47 6.57
C SER A 271 12.92 6.96 6.23
N ASN A 272 11.80 7.41 5.70
CA ASN A 272 11.53 8.84 5.51
C ASN A 272 10.99 9.53 6.78
N GLY A 273 11.00 8.83 7.93
CA GLY A 273 10.57 9.37 9.24
C GLY A 273 9.04 9.48 9.42
N ALA A 274 8.26 9.04 8.46
CA ALA A 274 6.79 9.16 8.51
C ALA A 274 6.10 8.08 9.37
N TRP A 275 6.81 6.99 9.68
CA TRP A 275 6.20 5.88 10.42
C TRP A 275 6.38 6.02 11.94
N ASN A 276 5.27 6.12 12.64
CA ASN A 276 5.22 6.11 14.09
C ASN A 276 4.63 4.77 14.57
N GLY A 277 5.47 3.76 14.73
CA GLY A 277 5.10 2.41 15.17
C GLY A 277 4.50 2.30 16.58
N SER A 278 4.35 3.41 17.29
CA SER A 278 3.92 3.45 18.69
C SER A 278 2.50 2.95 18.99
N LYS A 279 1.70 2.67 17.93
CA LYS A 279 0.31 2.18 18.07
C LYS A 279 0.13 0.70 17.71
N LEU A 280 1.18 0.03 17.24
CA LEU A 280 1.11 -1.39 16.90
C LEU A 280 1.38 -2.23 18.15
N SER A 281 0.67 -3.34 18.26
CA SER A 281 0.88 -4.34 19.30
C SER A 281 1.42 -5.62 18.70
N PRO A 282 2.38 -6.31 19.32
CA PRO A 282 2.95 -7.54 18.77
C PRO A 282 1.92 -8.66 18.61
N ILE A 283 0.85 -8.64 19.40
CA ILE A 283 -0.24 -9.64 19.32
C ILE A 283 -1.18 -9.43 18.10
N ASP A 284 -1.10 -8.27 17.45
CA ASP A 284 -1.92 -7.96 16.27
C ASP A 284 -1.37 -8.58 14.99
N PHE A 285 -0.14 -9.10 15.02
CA PHE A 285 0.52 -9.69 13.87
C PHE A 285 0.34 -11.20 13.81
N PRO A 286 0.24 -11.78 12.59
CA PRO A 286 0.35 -13.22 12.40
C PRO A 286 1.81 -13.68 12.55
N PRO A 287 2.10 -14.99 12.57
CA PRO A 287 3.45 -15.49 12.35
C PRO A 287 4.03 -14.95 11.03
N ILE A 288 5.36 -14.77 10.95
CA ILE A 288 6.04 -14.25 9.75
C ILE A 288 7.22 -15.17 9.45
N TYR A 289 7.23 -15.81 8.28
CA TYR A 289 8.30 -16.69 7.82
C TYR A 289 9.02 -16.04 6.64
N MET A 290 10.32 -15.87 6.76
CA MET A 290 11.13 -15.18 5.77
C MET A 290 12.25 -16.05 5.26
N LYS A 291 12.35 -16.17 3.94
CA LYS A 291 13.48 -16.72 3.20
C LYS A 291 13.86 -15.74 2.11
N ILE A 292 15.00 -15.11 2.27
CA ILE A 292 15.47 -14.04 1.38
C ILE A 292 16.86 -14.43 0.91
N LYS A 293 17.12 -14.38 -0.41
CA LYS A 293 18.44 -14.74 -0.96
C LYS A 293 19.42 -13.57 -0.83
N GLU A 294 18.96 -12.34 -1.11
CA GLU A 294 19.75 -11.14 -1.01
C GLU A 294 19.02 -10.12 -0.12
N PHE A 295 19.46 -10.03 1.11
CA PHE A 295 18.91 -9.11 2.11
C PHE A 295 19.85 -7.96 2.37
N ALA A 296 19.30 -6.73 2.26
CA ALA A 296 19.97 -5.52 2.69
C ALA A 296 19.04 -4.68 3.56
N PHE A 297 19.62 -4.00 4.53
CA PHE A 297 18.90 -3.09 5.41
C PHE A 297 19.65 -1.75 5.47
N SER A 298 18.98 -0.68 5.10
CA SER A 298 19.58 0.63 4.81
C SER A 298 20.64 0.47 3.70
N ASP A 299 21.92 0.69 3.96
CA ASP A 299 23.00 0.55 2.99
C ASP A 299 23.89 -0.69 3.29
N HIS A 300 23.44 -1.58 4.20
CA HIS A 300 24.23 -2.72 4.67
C HIS A 300 23.70 -4.02 4.07
N PHE A 301 24.61 -4.78 3.46
CA PHE A 301 24.31 -6.05 2.85
C PHE A 301 24.58 -7.19 3.83
N PHE A 302 23.54 -7.94 4.18
CA PHE A 302 23.59 -9.07 5.13
C PHE A 302 23.65 -10.44 4.46
N GLY A 303 23.59 -10.51 3.13
CA GLY A 303 23.52 -11.77 2.40
C GLY A 303 22.15 -12.41 2.45
N SER A 304 22.09 -13.75 2.56
CA SER A 304 20.79 -14.41 2.72
C SER A 304 20.23 -14.21 4.13
N LEU A 305 18.91 -14.23 4.27
CA LEU A 305 18.21 -14.18 5.56
C LEU A 305 17.18 -15.29 5.64
N ASN A 306 17.23 -16.07 6.72
CA ASN A 306 16.18 -16.98 7.14
C ASN A 306 15.72 -16.60 8.55
N ALA A 307 14.41 -16.40 8.74
CA ALA A 307 13.86 -16.04 10.04
C ALA A 307 12.38 -16.43 10.14
N ASP A 308 12.02 -17.18 11.18
CA ASP A 308 10.66 -17.59 11.46
C ASP A 308 10.18 -16.94 12.76
N PHE A 309 9.36 -15.88 12.64
CA PHE A 309 8.71 -15.24 13.78
C PHE A 309 7.43 -15.99 14.13
N ILE A 310 7.44 -16.66 15.24
CA ILE A 310 6.32 -17.44 15.76
C ILE A 310 5.49 -16.58 16.70
N LYS A 311 4.17 -16.68 16.60
CA LYS A 311 3.22 -15.95 17.42
C LYS A 311 2.98 -16.68 18.75
N PHE A 312 3.09 -15.94 19.85
CA PHE A 312 2.72 -16.32 21.21
C PHE A 312 1.61 -15.40 21.74
N ASP A 313 1.05 -15.74 22.89
CA ASP A 313 -0.03 -14.93 23.51
C ASP A 313 0.42 -13.51 23.87
N ASP A 314 1.70 -13.31 24.11
CA ASP A 314 2.31 -12.03 24.48
C ASP A 314 3.09 -11.35 23.35
N GLY A 315 3.17 -11.95 22.13
CA GLY A 315 3.83 -11.31 21.00
C GLY A 315 4.50 -12.28 20.02
N LEU A 316 5.52 -11.78 19.33
CA LEU A 316 6.29 -12.50 18.32
C LEU A 316 7.70 -12.80 18.81
N ARG A 317 8.18 -14.02 18.55
CA ARG A 317 9.56 -14.42 18.81
C ARG A 317 10.11 -15.17 17.61
N ALA A 318 11.36 -14.88 17.25
CA ALA A 318 12.13 -15.67 16.31
C ALA A 318 13.30 -16.33 17.03
N ILE A 319 13.45 -17.62 16.78
CA ILE A 319 14.57 -18.45 17.22
C ILE A 319 15.31 -18.90 15.97
N ASP A 320 16.64 -18.94 16.03
CA ASP A 320 17.49 -19.34 14.89
C ASP A 320 17.37 -18.42 13.66
N ILE A 321 17.31 -17.10 13.86
CA ILE A 321 17.53 -16.15 12.78
C ILE A 321 18.95 -16.36 12.25
N GLU A 322 19.08 -16.58 10.95
CA GLU A 322 20.38 -16.76 10.31
C GLU A 322 20.52 -15.85 9.10
N THR A 323 21.63 -15.09 9.06
CA THR A 323 22.07 -14.42 7.84
C THR A 323 23.42 -14.98 7.43
N THR A 324 23.64 -15.11 6.11
CA THR A 324 24.90 -15.61 5.57
C THR A 324 25.36 -14.75 4.43
N ALA A 325 26.47 -14.06 4.64
CA ALA A 325 27.22 -13.30 3.65
C ALA A 325 28.54 -14.02 3.33
N PRO A 326 29.27 -13.65 2.26
CA PRO A 326 30.53 -14.29 1.92
C PRO A 326 31.60 -14.25 3.01
N SER A 327 31.66 -13.20 3.80
CA SER A 327 32.68 -12.97 4.85
C SER A 327 32.18 -13.17 6.27
N PHE A 328 30.86 -13.28 6.50
CA PHE A 328 30.31 -13.41 7.85
C PHE A 328 28.99 -14.17 7.89
N THR A 329 28.66 -14.64 9.08
CA THR A 329 27.33 -15.15 9.42
C THR A 329 26.82 -14.45 10.67
N ILE A 330 25.50 -14.26 10.76
CA ILE A 330 24.84 -13.82 12.00
C ILE A 330 23.84 -14.90 12.39
N LYS A 331 23.89 -15.31 13.67
CA LYS A 331 22.88 -16.16 14.29
C LYS A 331 22.30 -15.41 15.46
N ALA A 332 20.97 -15.30 15.52
CA ALA A 332 20.32 -14.51 16.53
C ALA A 332 18.95 -15.05 16.91
N ASN A 333 18.50 -14.67 18.10
CA ASN A 333 17.13 -14.73 18.55
C ASN A 333 16.60 -13.30 18.67
N ALA A 334 15.32 -13.09 18.41
CA ALA A 334 14.69 -11.79 18.58
C ALA A 334 13.25 -11.94 19.07
N GLY A 335 12.74 -10.91 19.71
CA GLY A 335 11.35 -10.88 20.11
C GLY A 335 10.81 -9.48 20.23
N TRP A 336 9.53 -9.36 19.96
CA TRP A 336 8.73 -8.18 20.23
C TRP A 336 7.52 -8.64 21.03
N VAL A 337 7.47 -8.24 22.31
CA VAL A 337 6.57 -8.84 23.28
C VAL A 337 5.91 -7.77 24.18
N LEU A 338 4.72 -8.09 24.66
CA LEU A 338 4.06 -7.30 25.71
C LEU A 338 4.83 -7.44 27.01
N ASP A 339 5.05 -6.33 27.73
CA ASP A 339 5.73 -6.28 29.00
C ASP A 339 5.32 -5.04 29.80
N GLU A 340 4.56 -5.25 30.86
CA GLU A 340 4.04 -4.19 31.72
C GLU A 340 5.11 -3.44 32.51
N SER A 341 6.34 -3.98 32.60
CA SER A 341 7.47 -3.30 33.24
C SER A 341 7.97 -2.08 32.46
N TYR A 342 7.63 -1.99 31.17
CA TYR A 342 7.94 -0.85 30.32
C TYR A 342 6.75 0.11 30.23
N ASN A 343 7.01 1.41 30.25
CA ASN A 343 5.96 2.44 30.07
C ASN A 343 5.19 2.33 28.75
N SER A 344 5.82 1.73 27.74
CA SER A 344 5.19 1.42 26.45
C SER A 344 4.27 0.19 26.49
N GLY A 345 4.28 -0.58 27.61
CA GLY A 345 3.59 -1.85 27.73
C GLY A 345 4.19 -2.98 26.89
N GLN A 346 5.36 -2.76 26.27
CA GLN A 346 6.01 -3.71 25.36
C GLN A 346 7.50 -3.40 25.20
N HIS A 347 8.28 -4.40 24.81
CA HIS A 347 9.68 -4.22 24.46
C HIS A 347 10.10 -5.13 23.29
N THR A 348 11.20 -4.76 22.67
CA THR A 348 11.89 -5.57 21.66
C THR A 348 13.27 -5.94 22.17
N TYR A 349 13.74 -7.16 21.86
CA TYR A 349 15.07 -7.63 22.18
C TYR A 349 15.71 -8.37 21.02
N ILE A 350 17.06 -8.39 20.97
CA ILE A 350 17.89 -9.18 20.08
C ILE A 350 19.04 -9.74 20.89
N ASP A 351 19.24 -11.05 20.81
CA ASP A 351 20.39 -11.78 21.35
C ASP A 351 21.02 -12.58 20.21
N GLY A 352 22.29 -12.36 19.91
CA GLY A 352 22.92 -13.01 18.78
C GLY A 352 24.42 -12.84 18.70
N ARG A 353 24.99 -13.52 17.70
CA ARG A 353 26.41 -13.48 17.39
C ARG A 353 26.63 -13.26 15.92
N LEU A 354 27.49 -12.31 15.59
CA LEU A 354 28.13 -12.18 14.30
C LEU A 354 29.50 -12.88 14.35
N SER A 355 29.78 -13.76 13.40
CA SER A 355 31.07 -14.41 13.21
C SER A 355 31.60 -14.13 11.83
N SER A 356 32.77 -13.51 11.75
CA SER A 356 33.46 -13.16 10.51
C SER A 356 34.72 -14.00 10.32
N SER A 357 34.93 -14.44 9.08
CA SER A 357 36.19 -15.11 8.64
C SER A 357 37.09 -14.17 7.82
N ASP A 358 36.61 -12.97 7.50
CA ASP A 358 37.34 -11.90 6.84
C ASP A 358 36.81 -10.57 7.35
N THR A 359 37.56 -9.99 8.30
CA THR A 359 37.11 -8.79 9.00
C THR A 359 37.04 -7.57 8.09
N MET A 360 38.00 -7.43 7.14
CA MET A 360 38.01 -6.30 6.24
C MET A 360 36.82 -6.32 5.28
N ASP A 361 36.55 -7.46 4.62
CA ASP A 361 35.41 -7.61 3.73
C ASP A 361 34.07 -7.46 4.52
N THR A 362 34.01 -7.95 5.74
CA THR A 362 32.84 -7.78 6.61
C THR A 362 32.58 -6.31 6.93
N LEU A 363 33.62 -5.56 7.28
CA LEU A 363 33.49 -4.12 7.55
C LEU A 363 33.01 -3.37 6.30
N ILE A 364 33.56 -3.68 5.12
CA ILE A 364 33.14 -3.07 3.85
C ILE A 364 31.65 -3.37 3.55
N ARG A 365 31.22 -4.62 3.69
CA ARG A 365 29.81 -5.02 3.44
C ARG A 365 28.84 -4.38 4.39
N LEU A 366 29.28 -4.12 5.61
CA LEU A 366 28.52 -3.42 6.62
C LEU A 366 28.72 -1.90 6.57
N ASP A 367 29.26 -1.36 5.45
CA ASP A 367 29.51 0.07 5.21
C ASP A 367 30.40 0.72 6.28
N TYR A 368 31.36 -0.06 6.84
CA TYR A 368 32.37 0.45 7.74
C TYR A 368 33.72 0.59 7.02
N GLN A 369 34.56 1.48 7.52
CA GLN A 369 35.93 1.58 7.04
C GLN A 369 36.71 0.34 7.44
N PRO A 370 37.45 -0.33 6.51
CA PRO A 370 38.19 -1.57 6.77
C PRO A 370 39.54 -1.25 7.47
N ILE A 371 39.47 -0.76 8.71
CA ILE A 371 40.63 -0.35 9.51
C ILE A 371 41.21 -1.47 10.38
N ILE A 372 40.54 -2.61 10.44
CA ILE A 372 40.93 -3.77 11.22
C ILE A 372 41.08 -4.94 10.26
N ASP A 373 42.34 -5.41 10.13
CA ASP A 373 42.67 -6.65 9.42
C ASP A 373 42.93 -7.73 10.45
N SER A 374 41.96 -8.64 10.64
CA SER A 374 42.02 -9.72 11.60
C SER A 374 41.60 -11.04 10.94
N SER A 375 42.24 -12.14 11.36
CA SER A 375 41.90 -13.48 10.84
C SER A 375 40.48 -13.92 11.11
N ASP A 376 39.92 -13.42 12.20
CA ASP A 376 38.53 -13.63 12.57
C ASP A 376 37.99 -12.50 13.48
N MET A 377 36.69 -12.33 13.50
CA MET A 377 36.00 -11.40 14.40
C MET A 377 34.71 -12.06 14.87
N ASN A 378 34.46 -11.99 16.16
CA ASN A 378 33.18 -12.37 16.75
C ASN A 378 32.59 -11.19 17.52
N ILE A 379 31.31 -10.93 17.33
CA ILE A 379 30.57 -9.90 18.07
C ILE A 379 29.34 -10.55 18.71
N ASP A 380 29.33 -10.62 20.05
CA ASP A 380 28.16 -11.02 20.80
C ASP A 380 27.32 -9.79 21.13
N ILE A 381 26.02 -9.88 20.90
CA ILE A 381 25.06 -8.80 21.06
C ILE A 381 23.93 -9.29 21.96
N ASP A 382 23.66 -8.60 23.05
CA ASP A 382 22.47 -8.81 23.89
C ASP A 382 21.87 -7.43 24.18
N VAL A 383 20.81 -7.08 23.46
CA VAL A 383 20.22 -5.73 23.49
C VAL A 383 18.71 -5.76 23.54
N LYS A 384 18.14 -4.74 24.19
CA LYS A 384 16.70 -4.54 24.26
C LYS A 384 16.34 -3.06 24.31
N TRP A 385 15.12 -2.74 23.90
CA TRP A 385 14.59 -1.37 23.96
C TRP A 385 13.08 -1.37 24.18
N PRO A 386 12.50 -0.30 24.80
CA PRO A 386 11.07 -0.16 25.01
C PRO A 386 10.34 0.06 23.68
N GLY A 387 9.18 -0.57 23.54
CA GLY A 387 8.34 -0.47 22.35
C GLY A 387 8.62 -1.54 21.31
N GLY A 388 8.01 -1.37 20.13
CA GLY A 388 8.17 -2.27 18.97
C GLY A 388 9.46 -2.01 18.18
N PRO A 389 9.63 -2.72 17.05
CA PRO A 389 10.67 -2.43 16.08
C PRO A 389 10.47 -1.00 15.56
N ARG A 390 11.39 -0.10 15.91
CA ARG A 390 11.32 1.35 15.60
C ARG A 390 12.71 1.84 15.16
N GLU A 391 12.75 2.88 14.37
CA GLU A 391 14.03 3.38 13.83
C GLU A 391 14.90 4.12 14.83
N ASP A 392 14.27 4.82 15.74
CA ASP A 392 14.97 5.58 16.79
C ASP A 392 15.30 4.71 18.03
N TYR A 393 15.23 3.35 17.90
CA TYR A 393 15.53 2.43 18.98
C TYR A 393 16.89 2.67 19.63
N ILE A 394 17.85 3.18 18.86
CA ILE A 394 19.20 3.48 19.30
C ILE A 394 19.25 4.45 20.50
N ASN A 395 18.28 5.38 20.57
CA ASN A 395 18.21 6.32 21.67
C ASN A 395 17.76 5.67 22.98
N TYR A 396 17.27 4.43 22.90
CA TYR A 396 16.63 3.72 24.00
C TYR A 396 17.24 2.34 24.25
N VAL A 397 18.12 1.87 23.37
CA VAL A 397 18.74 0.54 23.46
C VAL A 397 19.58 0.42 24.71
N GLN A 398 19.46 -0.71 25.39
CA GLN A 398 20.23 -1.11 26.57
C GLN A 398 20.72 -2.53 26.36
N GLY A 399 21.93 -2.84 26.83
CA GLY A 399 22.51 -4.17 26.75
C GLY A 399 24.00 -4.16 26.57
N ASP A 400 24.56 -5.30 26.19
CA ASP A 400 25.98 -5.57 26.13
C ASP A 400 26.42 -5.93 24.70
N PHE A 401 27.64 -5.48 24.37
CA PHE A 401 28.35 -5.85 23.16
C PHE A 401 29.74 -6.35 23.53
N ASN A 402 30.08 -7.56 23.11
CA ASN A 402 31.40 -8.13 23.30
C ASN A 402 32.05 -8.38 21.95
N VAL A 403 33.17 -7.72 21.69
CA VAL A 403 33.92 -7.87 20.44
C VAL A 403 35.21 -8.65 20.72
N SER A 404 35.39 -9.76 20.02
CA SER A 404 36.59 -10.57 20.05
C SER A 404 37.24 -10.58 18.67
N LEU A 405 38.53 -10.28 18.62
CA LEU A 405 39.33 -10.26 17.38
C LEU A 405 40.44 -11.34 17.50
N GLY A 406 40.68 -12.04 16.41
CA GLY A 406 41.83 -12.91 16.28
C GLY A 406 43.14 -12.18 16.08
N ALA A 407 44.18 -12.89 15.66
CA ALA A 407 45.47 -12.29 15.31
C ALA A 407 45.29 -11.37 14.09
N GLY A 408 45.88 -10.19 14.14
CA GLY A 408 45.70 -9.20 13.07
C GLY A 408 46.50 -7.95 13.29
N GLN A 409 46.20 -6.94 12.48
CA GLN A 409 46.82 -5.63 12.53
C GLN A 409 45.75 -4.52 12.36
N LEU A 410 46.09 -3.33 12.85
CA LEU A 410 45.32 -2.14 12.56
C LEU A 410 45.97 -1.48 11.36
N GLU A 411 45.17 -1.27 10.30
CA GLU A 411 45.62 -0.50 9.15
C GLU A 411 45.87 0.99 9.55
N GLU A 412 46.92 1.57 8.97
CA GLU A 412 47.36 2.92 9.31
C GLU A 412 46.28 3.93 8.94
N VAL A 413 45.60 4.47 9.93
CA VAL A 413 44.63 5.56 9.76
C VAL A 413 45.39 6.85 9.92
N GLU A 414 45.22 7.80 8.97
CA GLU A 414 45.80 9.14 9.06
C GLU A 414 45.68 9.76 10.47
N PRO A 415 46.67 10.54 10.94
CA PRO A 415 46.86 10.83 12.34
C PRO A 415 45.68 11.52 13.02
N GLY A 416 45.06 10.82 13.89
CA GLY A 416 43.95 11.21 14.74
C GLY A 416 43.56 10.06 15.66
N ALA A 417 44.51 9.61 16.53
CA ALA A 417 44.31 8.47 17.45
C ALA A 417 42.99 8.53 18.26
N GLY A 418 42.46 9.73 18.48
CA GLY A 418 41.12 9.91 19.11
C GLY A 418 39.95 9.36 18.32
N ARG A 419 40.07 9.18 16.98
CA ARG A 419 39.00 8.59 16.17
C ARG A 419 38.91 7.08 16.32
N MET A 420 40.01 6.38 16.60
CA MET A 420 40.03 4.95 16.84
C MET A 420 39.35 4.55 18.14
N PHE A 421 39.61 5.31 19.22
CA PHE A 421 38.90 5.10 20.49
C PHE A 421 37.40 5.43 20.42
N GLY A 422 36.99 6.35 19.52
CA GLY A 422 35.60 6.61 19.20
C GLY A 422 34.91 5.46 18.48
N LEU A 423 35.66 4.65 17.69
CA LEU A 423 35.14 3.43 17.04
C LEU A 423 34.87 2.29 18.05
N LEU A 424 35.70 2.20 19.08
CA LEU A 424 35.61 1.16 20.11
C LEU A 424 34.84 1.64 21.35
N SER A 425 34.39 2.90 21.41
CA SER A 425 33.60 3.36 22.54
C SER A 425 32.22 2.73 22.51
N VAL A 426 31.80 2.18 23.64
CA VAL A 426 30.48 1.58 23.88
C VAL A 426 29.33 2.50 23.47
N VAL A 427 29.55 3.83 23.47
CA VAL A 427 28.56 4.84 23.06
C VAL A 427 28.46 4.99 21.54
N ALA A 428 29.53 4.69 20.79
CA ALA A 428 29.54 4.82 19.32
C ALA A 428 29.03 3.56 18.63
N LEU A 429 29.22 2.37 19.22
CA LEU A 429 28.73 1.10 18.66
C LEU A 429 27.21 1.06 18.50
N PRO A 430 26.40 1.44 19.49
CA PRO A 430 24.95 1.50 19.30
C PRO A 430 24.50 2.48 18.21
N ARG A 431 25.08 3.69 18.15
CA ARG A 431 24.76 4.67 17.11
C ARG A 431 25.11 4.18 15.70
N ARG A 432 26.16 3.40 15.55
CA ARG A 432 26.62 2.86 14.27
C ARG A 432 25.85 1.63 13.83
N LEU A 433 25.41 0.81 14.77
CA LEU A 433 24.48 -0.29 14.49
C LEU A 433 23.06 0.22 14.13
N SER A 434 22.70 1.45 14.52
CA SER A 434 21.46 2.10 14.05
C SER A 434 21.55 2.64 12.63
N LEU A 435 22.75 2.57 12.01
CA LEU A 435 22.93 2.97 10.62
C LEU A 435 22.70 4.47 10.35
N ASP A 436 22.75 5.31 11.36
CA ASP A 436 22.71 6.78 11.21
C ASP A 436 24.11 7.41 11.36
N PHE A 437 24.80 7.55 10.21
CA PHE A 437 26.17 8.09 10.14
C PHE A 437 26.24 9.61 9.94
N ARG A 438 25.11 10.29 9.79
CA ARG A 438 25.10 11.71 9.39
C ARG A 438 25.82 12.65 10.33
N ASP A 439 25.89 12.33 11.62
CA ASP A 439 26.50 13.22 12.61
C ASP A 439 28.01 12.98 12.86
N VAL A 440 28.54 11.84 12.42
CA VAL A 440 29.94 11.48 12.71
C VAL A 440 30.94 12.16 11.76
N PHE A 441 30.49 12.46 10.54
CA PHE A 441 31.33 13.10 9.51
C PHE A 441 31.25 14.63 9.46
N ASN A 442 30.19 15.25 10.05
CA ASN A 442 30.01 16.71 10.00
C ASN A 442 30.48 17.48 11.23
N LYS A 443 30.82 16.80 12.32
CA LYS A 443 31.46 17.45 13.47
C LYS A 443 32.86 16.87 13.65
N GLY A 444 33.84 17.51 13.02
CA GLY A 444 35.22 17.33 13.43
C GLY A 444 35.32 17.54 14.93
N PHE A 445 35.91 16.58 15.65
CA PHE A 445 36.33 16.81 17.01
C PHE A 445 37.42 17.85 17.00
N GLY A 446 37.05 19.14 17.13
CA GLY A 446 37.95 20.17 17.55
C GLY A 446 38.15 20.00 19.05
N PHE A 447 39.37 19.75 19.48
CA PHE A 447 39.78 20.06 20.82
C PHE A 447 40.18 21.55 20.74
N ASP A 448 39.37 22.43 21.30
CA ASP A 448 39.80 23.76 21.69
C ASP A 448 40.59 23.62 22.98
N GLU A 449 41.76 24.30 23.04
CA GLU A 449 42.68 24.40 24.18
C GLU A 449 42.02 24.94 25.46
#